data_a4e222c4dfdd1d1ea67da3aa690c26ed
#
_entry.id   a4e222c4dfdd1d1ea67da3aa690c26ed
#
_cell.length_a   1.000
_cell.length_b   1.000
_cell.length_c   1.000
_cell.angle_alpha   90.00
_cell.angle_beta   90.00
_cell.angle_gamma   90.00
#
_symmetry.space_group_name_H-M   'P 1'
#
loop_
_entity.id
_entity.type
_entity.pdbx_description
1 polymer ?
#
loop_
_entity_poly.entity_id
_entity_poly.type
_entity_poly.pdbx_seq_one_letter_code
_entity_poly.pdbx_strand_id
1 'polypeptide(L)'
;FSARARRYRYVIQNTLNRPGIHSKGVSVYNRQYDLKKMQQCASLLIGEHDFASFCGADEESKSTSRCVHYLEISRHGTFIVFDIAANAFLNHMVRNIVGSLLLVGDGSCDYEWFKAAFLSCMRSKAGPTAKPDGLYLVDVTYPSEFNLPKRNYIGPLWLP
;
A
#
# COMPACT_ATOMS: atom_id res chain seq x y z
N PHE A 1 12.04 -16.31 14.03
CA PHE A 1 10.64 -16.05 14.40
C PHE A 1 9.85 -15.56 13.19
N SER A 2 8.90 -16.36 12.72
CA SER A 2 8.06 -16.00 11.58
C SER A 2 6.89 -15.13 12.03
N ALA A 3 6.82 -13.88 11.59
CA ALA A 3 5.63 -13.07 11.73
C ALA A 3 4.45 -13.72 10.98
N ARG A 4 3.26 -13.72 11.57
CA ARG A 4 2.02 -14.21 10.93
C ARG A 4 1.36 -13.18 10.05
N ALA A 5 1.53 -11.91 10.39
CA ALA A 5 1.00 -10.79 9.61
C ALA A 5 1.85 -9.53 9.83
N ARG A 6 1.83 -8.66 8.84
CA ARG A 6 2.38 -7.31 8.90
C ARG A 6 1.34 -6.33 8.39
N ARG A 7 1.37 -5.14 8.96
CA ARG A 7 0.49 -4.04 8.58
C ARG A 7 1.33 -2.82 8.25
N TYR A 8 1.04 -2.22 7.11
CA TYR A 8 1.65 -0.97 6.67
C TYR A 8 0.59 0.10 6.50
N ARG A 9 0.98 1.34 6.74
CA ARG A 9 0.27 2.51 6.26
C ARG A 9 1.14 3.26 5.27
N TYR A 10 0.54 3.66 4.16
CA TYR A 10 1.14 4.59 3.23
C TYR A 10 0.34 5.88 3.26
N VAL A 11 1.01 6.99 3.55
CA VAL A 11 0.37 8.29 3.74
C VAL A 11 0.83 9.25 2.66
N ILE A 12 -0.13 9.81 1.94
CA ILE A 12 0.13 10.91 1.02
C ILE A 12 -0.50 12.19 1.51
N GLN A 13 0.20 13.30 1.32
CA GLN A 13 -0.38 14.63 1.41
C GLN A 13 -0.83 15.04 0.02
N ASN A 14 -2.13 15.15 -0.14
CA ASN A 14 -2.77 15.50 -1.42
C ASN A 14 -3.10 16.99 -1.41
N THR A 15 -2.14 17.81 -1.84
CA THR A 15 -2.25 19.28 -1.87
C THR A 15 -1.53 19.84 -3.09
N LEU A 16 -2.04 20.95 -3.60
CA LEU A 16 -1.40 21.70 -4.69
C LEU A 16 -0.18 22.52 -4.21
N ASN A 17 -0.13 22.82 -2.92
CA ASN A 17 0.94 23.61 -2.32
C ASN A 17 2.02 22.72 -1.71
N ARG A 18 3.26 23.22 -1.66
CA ARG A 18 4.32 22.51 -0.93
C ARG A 18 3.95 22.38 0.56
N PRO A 19 4.05 21.19 1.13
CA PRO A 19 3.79 21.01 2.55
C PRO A 19 4.88 21.74 3.35
N GLY A 20 4.46 22.50 4.36
CA GLY A 20 5.38 23.15 5.29
C GLY A 20 5.97 22.15 6.28
N ILE A 21 5.31 21.99 7.41
CA ILE A 21 5.81 21.22 8.58
C ILE A 21 5.98 19.72 8.30
N HIS A 22 5.18 19.13 7.39
CA HIS A 22 5.19 17.69 7.10
C HIS A 22 5.99 17.31 5.84
N SER A 23 6.99 18.11 5.47
CA SER A 23 7.83 17.84 4.31
C SER A 23 8.64 16.53 4.40
N LYS A 24 8.82 16.03 5.62
CA LYS A 24 9.43 14.72 5.91
C LYS A 24 8.36 13.79 6.52
N GLY A 25 8.34 12.53 6.07
CA GLY A 25 7.44 11.52 6.61
C GLY A 25 6.10 11.38 5.89
N VAL A 26 5.86 12.14 4.82
CA VAL A 26 4.73 11.92 3.90
C VAL A 26 5.21 12.06 2.46
N SER A 27 4.56 11.35 1.56
CA SER A 27 4.75 11.57 0.13
C SER A 27 3.74 12.60 -0.37
N VAL A 28 4.23 13.58 -1.15
CA VAL A 28 3.38 14.66 -1.67
C VAL A 28 2.99 14.35 -3.10
N TYR A 29 1.70 14.39 -3.37
CA TYR A 29 1.10 14.23 -4.68
C TYR A 29 0.07 15.34 -4.90
N ASN A 30 0.13 16.00 -6.04
CA ASN A 30 -0.61 17.23 -6.32
C ASN A 30 -1.72 17.07 -7.36
N ARG A 31 -2.18 15.85 -7.61
CA ARG A 31 -3.31 15.57 -8.48
C ARG A 31 -4.59 15.37 -7.68
N GLN A 32 -5.73 15.46 -8.35
CA GLN A 32 -6.99 15.04 -7.77
C GLN A 32 -7.11 13.52 -7.87
N TYR A 33 -7.52 12.88 -6.77
CA TYR A 33 -7.66 11.43 -6.69
C TYR A 33 -9.09 11.05 -6.33
N ASP A 34 -9.68 10.15 -7.13
CA ASP A 34 -10.97 9.55 -6.88
C ASP A 34 -10.78 8.30 -5.99
N LEU A 35 -11.14 8.43 -4.71
CA LEU A 35 -10.97 7.34 -3.74
C LEU A 35 -11.83 6.13 -4.09
N LYS A 36 -13.06 6.32 -4.58
CA LYS A 36 -13.95 5.21 -4.92
C LYS A 36 -13.38 4.33 -6.02
N LYS A 37 -12.77 4.93 -7.03
CA LYS A 37 -12.08 4.19 -8.11
C LYS A 37 -10.91 3.39 -7.58
N MET A 38 -10.10 3.98 -6.70
CA MET A 38 -8.98 3.27 -6.05
C MET A 38 -9.48 2.15 -5.15
N GLN A 39 -10.53 2.38 -4.35
CA GLN A 39 -11.13 1.37 -3.47
C GLN A 39 -11.68 0.18 -4.26
N GLN A 40 -12.30 0.43 -5.40
CA GLN A 40 -12.80 -0.62 -6.30
C GLN A 40 -11.65 -1.51 -6.81
N CYS A 41 -10.53 -0.92 -7.22
CA CYS A 41 -9.35 -1.68 -7.61
C CYS A 41 -8.73 -2.42 -6.43
N ALA A 42 -8.64 -1.78 -5.26
CA ALA A 42 -8.08 -2.38 -4.06
C ALA A 42 -8.81 -3.66 -3.64
N SER A 43 -10.13 -3.72 -3.86
CA SER A 43 -10.93 -4.90 -3.54
C SER A 43 -10.51 -6.15 -4.32
N LEU A 44 -9.91 -6.01 -5.49
CA LEU A 44 -9.38 -7.13 -6.29
C LEU A 44 -8.20 -7.83 -5.59
N LEU A 45 -7.47 -7.12 -4.75
CA LEU A 45 -6.24 -7.60 -4.12
C LEU A 45 -6.47 -8.42 -2.85
N ILE A 46 -7.70 -8.42 -2.33
CA ILE A 46 -8.03 -9.09 -1.08
C ILE A 46 -7.99 -10.61 -1.28
N GLY A 47 -7.40 -11.30 -0.32
CA GLY A 47 -7.27 -12.75 -0.34
C GLY A 47 -5.90 -13.20 -0.83
N GLU A 48 -5.82 -14.50 -1.15
CA GLU A 48 -4.59 -15.12 -1.67
C GLU A 48 -4.49 -14.97 -3.17
N HIS A 49 -3.40 -14.33 -3.62
CA HIS A 49 -3.13 -14.06 -5.01
C HIS A 49 -1.63 -14.09 -5.30
N ASP A 50 -1.29 -14.17 -6.58
CA ASP A 50 0.07 -13.93 -7.07
C ASP A 50 0.26 -12.41 -7.24
N PHE A 51 1.17 -11.84 -6.45
CA PHE A 51 1.50 -10.41 -6.46
C PHE A 51 2.76 -10.10 -7.26
N ALA A 52 3.14 -10.94 -8.22
CA ALA A 52 4.33 -10.73 -9.04
C ALA A 52 4.34 -9.37 -9.76
N SER A 53 3.18 -8.84 -10.16
CA SER A 53 3.05 -7.52 -10.78
C SER A 53 3.50 -6.37 -9.87
N PHE A 54 3.52 -6.60 -8.55
CA PHE A 54 3.91 -5.60 -7.55
C PHE A 54 5.22 -5.96 -6.84
N CYS A 55 5.97 -6.89 -7.40
CA CYS A 55 7.23 -7.38 -6.83
C CYS A 55 8.41 -6.55 -7.32
N GLY A 56 9.22 -6.05 -6.40
CA GLY A 56 10.48 -5.37 -6.72
C GLY A 56 11.53 -6.33 -7.26
N ALA A 57 12.55 -5.78 -7.93
CA ALA A 57 13.58 -6.57 -8.64
C ALA A 57 14.46 -7.42 -7.69
N ASP A 58 14.65 -6.97 -6.45
CA ASP A 58 15.56 -7.61 -5.48
C ASP A 58 14.80 -8.57 -4.55
N GLU A 59 13.73 -9.20 -5.01
CA GLU A 59 12.97 -10.15 -4.20
C GLU A 59 13.72 -11.48 -4.06
N GLU A 60 13.93 -11.89 -2.82
CA GLU A 60 14.63 -13.14 -2.48
C GLU A 60 13.69 -14.33 -2.24
N SER A 61 12.39 -14.08 -2.15
CA SER A 61 11.38 -15.13 -1.91
C SER A 61 11.23 -16.05 -3.11
N LYS A 62 11.07 -17.34 -2.83
CA LYS A 62 10.83 -18.36 -3.86
C LYS A 62 9.43 -18.28 -4.47
N SER A 63 8.48 -17.65 -3.77
CA SER A 63 7.08 -17.51 -4.19
C SER A 63 6.65 -16.07 -4.11
N THR A 64 5.89 -15.61 -5.12
CA THR A 64 5.25 -14.30 -5.15
C THR A 64 3.78 -14.34 -4.68
N SER A 65 3.31 -15.50 -4.21
CA SER A 65 1.98 -15.63 -3.62
C SER A 65 1.94 -15.03 -2.21
N ARG A 66 0.95 -14.19 -1.96
CA ARG A 66 0.69 -13.57 -0.64
C ARG A 66 -0.81 -13.52 -0.39
N CYS A 67 -1.19 -13.38 0.89
CA CYS A 67 -2.58 -13.23 1.30
C CYS A 67 -2.77 -11.84 1.90
N VAL A 68 -3.49 -10.98 1.20
CA VAL A 68 -3.88 -9.66 1.69
C VAL A 68 -5.16 -9.79 2.49
N HIS A 69 -5.11 -9.42 3.77
CA HIS A 69 -6.24 -9.52 4.68
C HIS A 69 -7.21 -8.36 4.49
N TYR A 70 -6.68 -7.15 4.29
CA TYR A 70 -7.45 -5.97 3.92
C TYR A 70 -6.56 -4.91 3.27
N LEU A 71 -7.19 -4.04 2.52
CA LEU A 71 -6.61 -2.80 2.00
C LEU A 71 -7.70 -1.73 2.03
N GLU A 72 -7.55 -0.78 2.92
CA GLU A 72 -8.48 0.33 3.12
C GLU A 72 -7.85 1.63 2.69
N ILE A 73 -8.61 2.46 1.98
CA ILE A 73 -8.19 3.76 1.49
C ILE A 73 -9.14 4.79 2.04
N SER A 74 -8.62 5.77 2.76
CA SER A 74 -9.41 6.79 3.43
C SER A 74 -8.80 8.17 3.27
N ARG A 75 -9.65 9.21 3.34
CA ARG A 75 -9.23 10.60 3.34
C ARG A 75 -9.43 11.21 4.72
N HIS A 76 -8.39 11.89 5.19
CA HIS A 76 -8.38 12.66 6.44
C HIS A 76 -7.85 14.06 6.14
N GLY A 77 -8.76 15.01 5.88
CA GLY A 77 -8.38 16.36 5.44
C GLY A 77 -7.61 16.31 4.10
N THR A 78 -6.38 16.81 4.09
CA THR A 78 -5.49 16.77 2.93
C THR A 78 -4.71 15.47 2.80
N PHE A 79 -4.85 14.54 3.73
CA PHE A 79 -4.15 13.26 3.73
C PHE A 79 -5.02 12.16 3.14
N ILE A 80 -4.40 11.30 2.34
CA ILE A 80 -4.98 10.02 1.91
C ILE A 80 -4.12 8.91 2.52
N VAL A 81 -4.77 7.96 3.18
CA VAL A 81 -4.13 6.85 3.88
C VAL A 81 -4.51 5.54 3.21
N PHE A 82 -3.50 4.77 2.85
CA PHE A 82 -3.62 3.38 2.41
C PHE A 82 -3.19 2.49 3.57
N ASP A 83 -4.10 1.71 4.10
CA ASP A 83 -3.88 0.82 5.24
C ASP A 83 -4.00 -0.62 4.76
N ILE A 84 -2.91 -1.36 4.79
CA ILE A 84 -2.84 -2.71 4.23
C ILE A 84 -2.24 -3.69 5.24
N ALA A 85 -2.89 -4.85 5.38
CA ALA A 85 -2.37 -5.97 6.15
C ALA A 85 -2.33 -7.24 5.29
N ALA A 86 -1.27 -8.00 5.43
CA ALA A 86 -1.07 -9.27 4.74
C ALA A 86 -0.24 -10.24 5.61
N ASN A 87 -0.25 -11.51 5.24
CA ASN A 87 0.62 -12.52 5.88
C ASN A 87 2.11 -12.19 5.73
N ALA A 88 2.51 -11.69 4.58
CA ALA A 88 3.84 -11.18 4.28
C ALA A 88 3.77 -10.26 3.06
N PHE A 89 4.84 -9.54 2.79
CA PHE A 89 4.95 -8.65 1.64
C PHE A 89 6.21 -8.96 0.84
N LEU A 90 6.10 -8.82 -0.47
CA LEU A 90 7.24 -8.83 -1.38
C LEU A 90 7.99 -7.50 -1.28
N ASN A 91 9.22 -7.48 -1.75
CA ASN A 91 10.00 -6.26 -1.81
C ASN A 91 9.24 -5.17 -2.59
N HIS A 92 9.13 -3.99 -2.01
CA HIS A 92 8.40 -2.83 -2.54
C HIS A 92 6.91 -3.05 -2.86
N MET A 93 6.31 -4.14 -2.42
CA MET A 93 4.94 -4.51 -2.79
C MET A 93 3.93 -3.41 -2.46
N VAL A 94 3.95 -2.85 -1.26
CA VAL A 94 3.00 -1.80 -0.86
C VAL A 94 3.16 -0.57 -1.74
N ARG A 95 4.39 -0.13 -1.97
CA ARG A 95 4.69 1.05 -2.80
C ARG A 95 4.31 0.85 -4.27
N ASN A 96 4.46 -0.36 -4.79
CA ASN A 96 4.07 -0.70 -6.16
C ASN A 96 2.54 -0.75 -6.31
N ILE A 97 1.84 -1.28 -5.32
CA ILE A 97 0.36 -1.24 -5.27
C ILE A 97 -0.12 0.21 -5.23
N VAL A 98 0.40 1.03 -4.33
CA VAL A 98 0.01 2.44 -4.20
C VAL A 98 0.27 3.20 -5.50
N GLY A 99 1.43 3.03 -6.12
CA GLY A 99 1.75 3.68 -7.40
C GLY A 99 0.75 3.36 -8.50
N SER A 100 0.32 2.11 -8.58
CA SER A 100 -0.70 1.67 -9.55
C SER A 100 -2.09 2.21 -9.22
N LEU A 101 -2.47 2.23 -7.94
CA LEU A 101 -3.75 2.80 -7.49
C LEU A 101 -3.84 4.30 -7.76
N LEU A 102 -2.75 5.04 -7.58
CA LEU A 102 -2.70 6.47 -7.85
C LEU A 102 -2.94 6.79 -9.34
N LEU A 103 -2.49 5.96 -10.26
CA LEU A 103 -2.80 6.11 -11.70
C LEU A 103 -4.28 5.91 -12.00
N VAL A 104 -4.96 5.05 -11.26
CA VAL A 104 -6.42 4.89 -11.38
C VAL A 104 -7.14 6.06 -10.74
N GLY A 105 -6.68 6.49 -9.57
CA GLY A 105 -7.29 7.60 -8.83
C GLY A 105 -7.24 8.93 -9.57
N ASP A 106 -6.16 9.22 -10.29
CA ASP A 106 -6.00 10.46 -11.05
C ASP A 106 -6.63 10.40 -12.45
N GLY A 107 -7.19 9.26 -12.85
CA GLY A 107 -7.83 9.07 -14.14
C GLY A 107 -6.87 8.75 -15.29
N SER A 108 -5.55 8.61 -15.04
CA SER A 108 -4.59 8.21 -16.07
C SER A 108 -4.84 6.80 -16.60
N CYS A 109 -5.32 5.92 -15.73
CA CYS A 109 -5.68 4.54 -16.05
C CYS A 109 -7.04 4.22 -15.42
N ASP A 110 -7.64 3.11 -15.85
CA ASP A 110 -8.94 2.67 -15.37
C ASP A 110 -8.89 1.33 -14.63
N TYR A 111 -10.05 0.89 -14.16
CA TYR A 111 -10.21 -0.40 -13.48
C TYR A 111 -9.74 -1.58 -14.32
N GLU A 112 -10.08 -1.60 -15.60
CA GLU A 112 -9.71 -2.70 -16.51
C GLU A 112 -8.19 -2.77 -16.71
N TRP A 113 -7.53 -1.61 -16.80
CA TRP A 113 -6.07 -1.56 -16.83
C TRP A 113 -5.45 -2.15 -15.56
N PHE A 114 -5.97 -1.76 -14.39
CA PHE A 114 -5.46 -2.26 -13.10
C PHE A 114 -5.63 -3.77 -12.98
N LYS A 115 -6.81 -4.27 -13.32
CA LYS A 115 -7.12 -5.70 -13.31
C LYS A 115 -6.21 -6.47 -14.25
N ALA A 116 -6.01 -6.01 -15.48
CA ALA A 116 -5.13 -6.63 -16.45
C ALA A 116 -3.67 -6.62 -15.98
N ALA A 117 -3.18 -5.51 -15.43
CA ALA A 117 -1.84 -5.41 -14.87
C ALA A 117 -1.63 -6.39 -13.72
N PHE A 118 -2.58 -6.49 -12.81
CA PHE A 118 -2.53 -7.43 -11.69
C PHE A 118 -2.49 -8.89 -12.16
N LEU A 119 -3.40 -9.28 -13.05
CA LEU A 119 -3.50 -10.65 -13.57
C LEU A 119 -2.33 -11.04 -14.49
N SER A 120 -1.63 -10.07 -15.05
CA SER A 120 -0.47 -10.33 -15.93
C SER A 120 0.70 -10.97 -15.19
N CYS A 121 0.81 -10.82 -13.89
CA CYS A 121 1.98 -11.21 -13.08
C CYS A 121 3.31 -10.61 -13.59
N MET A 122 3.24 -9.48 -14.28
CA MET A 122 4.39 -8.78 -14.87
C MET A 122 4.55 -7.40 -14.23
N ARG A 123 5.71 -7.16 -13.59
CA ARG A 123 6.02 -5.86 -12.98
C ARG A 123 5.97 -4.71 -13.97
N SER A 124 6.39 -4.94 -15.20
CA SER A 124 6.39 -3.94 -16.27
C SER A 124 5.00 -3.46 -16.70
N LYS A 125 3.95 -4.21 -16.40
CA LYS A 125 2.55 -3.85 -16.71
C LYS A 125 1.90 -3.01 -15.63
N ALA A 126 2.44 -3.00 -14.41
CA ALA A 126 1.94 -2.19 -13.30
C ALA A 126 2.55 -0.77 -13.32
N GLY A 127 2.02 0.10 -12.47
CA GLY A 127 2.46 1.48 -12.36
C GLY A 127 3.83 1.64 -11.68
N PRO A 128 4.35 2.86 -11.63
CA PRO A 128 5.64 3.15 -11.01
C PRO A 128 5.58 2.94 -9.50
N THR A 129 6.73 2.66 -8.90
CA THR A 129 6.86 2.57 -7.43
C THR A 129 6.58 3.94 -6.80
N ALA A 130 5.67 4.00 -5.84
CA ALA A 130 5.39 5.22 -5.08
C ALA A 130 6.62 5.66 -4.26
N LYS A 131 6.68 6.96 -3.94
CA LYS A 131 7.78 7.55 -3.16
C LYS A 131 7.94 6.86 -1.80
N PRO A 132 9.17 6.74 -1.26
CA PRO A 132 9.39 6.01 -0.01
C PRO A 132 8.90 6.74 1.25
N ASP A 133 8.81 8.06 1.23
CA ASP A 133 8.64 8.88 2.44
C ASP A 133 7.31 8.65 3.18
N GLY A 134 6.29 8.14 2.50
CA GLY A 134 4.97 7.90 3.08
C GLY A 134 4.76 6.53 3.70
N LEU A 135 5.74 5.62 3.63
CA LEU A 135 5.56 4.22 4.06
C LEU A 135 5.93 4.01 5.53
N TYR A 136 5.01 3.40 6.30
CA TYR A 136 5.20 3.07 7.71
C TYR A 136 4.81 1.62 7.99
N LEU A 137 5.71 0.87 8.63
CA LEU A 137 5.36 -0.40 9.26
C LEU A 137 4.69 -0.09 10.60
N VAL A 138 3.40 -0.40 10.74
CA VAL A 138 2.63 -0.01 11.92
C VAL A 138 2.34 -1.16 12.87
N ASP A 139 2.37 -2.40 12.40
CA ASP A 139 2.16 -3.57 13.24
C ASP A 139 2.79 -4.82 12.65
N VAL A 140 3.22 -5.72 13.56
CA VAL A 140 3.71 -7.06 13.22
C VAL A 140 3.07 -8.03 14.18
N THR A 141 2.29 -8.99 13.65
CA THR A 141 1.64 -10.02 14.44
C THR A 141 2.48 -11.30 14.44
N TYR A 142 2.78 -11.78 15.64
CA TYR A 142 3.49 -13.05 15.87
C TYR A 142 2.53 -14.11 16.40
N PRO A 143 2.90 -15.41 16.36
CA PRO A 143 2.14 -16.46 17.02
C PRO A 143 1.89 -16.13 18.49
N SER A 144 0.67 -16.43 18.98
CA SER A 144 0.25 -16.14 20.37
C SER A 144 1.12 -16.80 21.43
N GLU A 145 1.79 -17.89 21.10
CA GLU A 145 2.73 -18.62 21.98
C GLU A 145 3.92 -17.78 22.45
N PHE A 146 4.25 -16.68 21.75
CA PHE A 146 5.35 -15.78 22.13
C PHE A 146 4.97 -14.71 23.14
N ASN A 147 3.67 -14.58 23.52
CA ASN A 147 3.16 -13.63 24.52
C ASN A 147 3.75 -12.22 24.40
N LEU A 148 3.96 -11.73 23.18
CA LEU A 148 4.49 -10.39 22.95
C LEU A 148 3.46 -9.32 23.32
N PRO A 149 3.87 -8.21 23.95
CA PRO A 149 2.96 -7.15 24.28
C PRO A 149 2.34 -6.55 23.02
N LYS A 150 1.02 -6.50 22.97
CA LYS A 150 0.28 -5.80 21.92
C LYS A 150 0.49 -4.29 22.10
N ARG A 151 1.19 -3.67 21.19
CA ARG A 151 1.27 -2.20 21.14
C ARG A 151 0.13 -1.69 20.26
N ASN A 152 -0.69 -0.84 20.83
CA ASN A 152 -1.68 -0.07 20.08
C ASN A 152 -0.98 1.09 19.34
N TYR A 153 -0.11 0.75 18.40
CA TYR A 153 0.49 1.77 17.55
C TYR A 153 -0.42 2.03 16.35
N ILE A 154 -0.82 3.26 16.19
CA ILE A 154 -1.85 3.66 15.22
C ILE A 154 -1.24 4.39 14.00
N GLY A 155 0.04 4.26 13.75
CA GLY A 155 0.72 4.90 12.63
C GLY A 155 1.32 6.27 12.98
N PRO A 156 1.49 7.19 12.02
CA PRO A 156 1.98 8.51 12.33
C PRO A 156 1.14 9.15 13.45
N LEU A 157 1.79 9.66 14.49
CA LEU A 157 1.14 10.14 15.74
C LEU A 157 0.04 11.19 15.52
N TRP A 158 -0.01 11.81 14.36
CA TRP A 158 -0.95 12.87 13.99
C TRP A 158 -2.11 12.40 13.11
N LEU A 159 -2.20 11.08 12.80
CA LEU A 159 -3.34 10.47 12.11
C LEU A 159 -4.08 9.52 13.04
N PRO A 160 -5.42 9.53 13.00
CA PRO A 160 -6.25 8.62 13.79
C PRO A 160 -6.08 7.16 13.40
#